data_e31d6d546e9902f455a665d4dc6da855
#
_entry.id   e31d6d546e9902f455a665d4dc6da855
#
_cell.length_a   1.000
_cell.length_b   1.000
_cell.length_c   1.000
_cell.angle_alpha   90.00
_cell.angle_beta   90.00
_cell.angle_gamma   90.00
#
_symmetry.space_group_name_H-M   'P 1'
#
loop_
_entity.id
_entity.type
_entity.pdbx_description
1 polymer ?
#
loop_
_entity_poly.entity_id
_entity_poly.type
_entity_poly.pdbx_seq_one_letter_code
_entity_poly.pdbx_strand_id
1 'polypeptide(L)'
;MKTGFIGAGKVGFSLGKMFAESGLPLTGYYSRQREAAQEAAAFTGTRAYSDLCELVQDSDAIFLTVPDRAITPVYLELRSFSLSGKQICHCSGALSARDAFPGIEETGALGLSIHPLFPVSSRYDSYRELADAFFCLEGEKSAIPAWKTQLECCGCTVQT
;
A
#
# COMPACT_ATOMS: atom_id res chain seq x y z
N MET A 1 4.88 -5.27 -11.61
CA MET A 1 5.09 -4.95 -10.17
C MET A 1 3.89 -5.49 -9.41
N LYS A 2 4.10 -6.46 -8.51
CA LYS A 2 3.05 -7.06 -7.68
C LYS A 2 2.94 -6.29 -6.36
N THR A 3 1.72 -5.92 -5.99
CA THR A 3 1.45 -5.09 -4.81
C THR A 3 0.79 -5.91 -3.71
N GLY A 4 1.41 -5.91 -2.53
CA GLY A 4 0.86 -6.51 -1.31
C GLY A 4 0.43 -5.45 -0.29
N PHE A 5 -0.46 -5.84 0.62
CA PHE A 5 -0.99 -4.95 1.65
C PHE A 5 -0.75 -5.53 3.05
N ILE A 6 -0.24 -4.69 3.94
CA ILE A 6 -0.20 -4.95 5.37
C ILE A 6 -1.23 -4.03 6.03
N GLY A 7 -2.24 -4.64 6.61
CA GLY A 7 -3.43 -3.97 7.09
C GLY A 7 -4.61 -4.13 6.13
N ALA A 8 -5.76 -4.50 6.68
CA ALA A 8 -6.99 -4.77 5.96
C ALA A 8 -8.15 -3.91 6.50
N GLY A 9 -7.85 -2.64 6.73
CA GLY A 9 -8.83 -1.62 7.07
C GLY A 9 -9.50 -1.03 5.82
N LYS A 10 -10.24 0.06 6.00
CA LYS A 10 -11.00 0.72 4.92
C LYS A 10 -10.11 1.12 3.73
N VAL A 11 -8.93 1.69 4.01
CA VAL A 11 -8.00 2.12 2.96
C VAL A 11 -7.43 0.93 2.20
N GLY A 12 -6.98 -0.12 2.89
CA GLY A 12 -6.45 -1.33 2.27
C GLY A 12 -7.47 -2.06 1.39
N PHE A 13 -8.72 -2.16 1.85
CA PHE A 13 -9.83 -2.70 1.07
C PHE A 13 -10.08 -1.89 -0.20
N SER A 14 -10.20 -0.57 -0.07
CA SER A 14 -10.57 0.31 -1.18
C SER A 14 -9.47 0.42 -2.22
N LEU A 15 -8.22 0.62 -1.80
CA LEU A 15 -7.07 0.66 -2.72
C LEU A 15 -6.89 -0.67 -3.45
N GLY A 16 -6.89 -1.78 -2.72
CA GLY A 16 -6.72 -3.09 -3.32
C GLY A 16 -7.82 -3.42 -4.31
N LYS A 17 -9.08 -3.07 -4.02
CA LYS A 17 -10.20 -3.28 -4.94
C LYS A 17 -10.07 -2.41 -6.19
N MET A 18 -9.75 -1.13 -6.03
CA MET A 18 -9.51 -0.21 -7.16
C MET A 18 -8.37 -0.73 -8.06
N PHE A 19 -7.26 -1.15 -7.46
CA PHE A 19 -6.13 -1.72 -8.21
C PHE A 19 -6.52 -3.01 -8.95
N ALA A 20 -7.24 -3.91 -8.28
CA ALA A 20 -7.68 -5.16 -8.88
C ALA A 20 -8.60 -4.92 -10.09
N GLU A 21 -9.57 -4.03 -9.98
CA GLU A 21 -10.48 -3.69 -11.08
C GLU A 21 -9.78 -2.98 -12.24
N SER A 22 -8.69 -2.26 -11.94
CA SER A 22 -7.84 -1.63 -12.97
C SER A 22 -6.81 -2.58 -13.58
N GLY A 23 -6.80 -3.85 -13.20
CA GLY A 23 -5.90 -4.88 -13.73
C GLY A 23 -4.47 -4.82 -13.19
N LEU A 24 -4.22 -4.09 -12.09
CA LEU A 24 -2.92 -4.07 -11.44
C LEU A 24 -2.67 -5.40 -10.71
N PRO A 25 -1.50 -6.02 -10.87
CA PRO A 25 -1.19 -7.28 -10.19
C PRO A 25 -1.12 -7.11 -8.68
N LEU A 26 -1.91 -7.87 -7.95
CA LEU A 26 -1.91 -7.91 -6.49
C LEU A 26 -1.32 -9.22 -5.97
N THR A 27 -0.54 -9.12 -4.89
CA THR A 27 -0.05 -10.26 -4.12
C THR A 27 -1.14 -10.74 -3.17
N GLY A 28 -1.62 -9.86 -2.32
CA GLY A 28 -2.66 -10.15 -1.34
C GLY A 28 -2.50 -9.34 -0.05
N TYR A 29 -3.03 -9.88 1.04
CA TYR A 29 -3.15 -9.19 2.32
C TYR A 29 -2.55 -9.98 3.47
N TYR A 30 -1.87 -9.25 4.36
CA TYR A 30 -1.52 -9.69 5.70
C TYR A 30 -2.14 -8.71 6.72
N SER A 31 -2.72 -9.25 7.79
CA SER A 31 -3.21 -8.47 8.92
C SER A 31 -3.04 -9.28 10.21
N ARG A 32 -2.79 -8.57 11.33
CA ARG A 32 -2.83 -9.18 12.67
C ARG A 32 -4.23 -9.77 12.98
N GLN A 33 -5.27 -9.15 12.43
CA GLN A 33 -6.63 -9.71 12.42
C GLN A 33 -6.78 -10.58 11.18
N ARG A 34 -6.63 -11.89 11.35
CA ARG A 34 -6.62 -12.87 10.26
C ARG A 34 -7.88 -12.81 9.40
N GLU A 35 -9.02 -12.67 10.02
CA GLU A 35 -10.33 -12.57 9.38
C GLU A 35 -10.41 -11.36 8.46
N ALA A 36 -9.86 -10.21 8.87
CA ALA A 36 -9.83 -9.01 8.06
C ALA A 36 -8.99 -9.19 6.78
N ALA A 37 -7.86 -9.88 6.88
CA ALA A 37 -7.05 -10.23 5.71
C ALA A 37 -7.79 -11.18 4.76
N GLN A 38 -8.51 -12.16 5.30
CA GLN A 38 -9.32 -13.11 4.51
C GLN A 38 -10.48 -12.41 3.80
N GLU A 39 -11.18 -11.50 4.48
CA GLU A 39 -12.25 -10.70 3.87
C GLU A 39 -11.73 -9.81 2.74
N ALA A 40 -10.61 -9.11 2.96
CA ALA A 40 -10.00 -8.28 1.94
C ALA A 40 -9.52 -9.09 0.73
N ALA A 41 -8.89 -10.23 0.96
CA ALA A 41 -8.45 -11.14 -0.08
C ALA A 41 -9.63 -11.67 -0.90
N ALA A 42 -10.72 -12.08 -0.26
CA ALA A 42 -11.93 -12.53 -0.95
C ALA A 42 -12.56 -11.41 -1.80
N PHE A 43 -12.60 -10.19 -1.26
CA PHE A 43 -13.18 -9.03 -1.94
C PHE A 43 -12.37 -8.60 -3.18
N THR A 44 -11.05 -8.76 -3.14
CA THR A 44 -10.14 -8.37 -4.22
C THR A 44 -9.75 -9.52 -5.16
N GLY A 45 -10.15 -10.76 -4.84
CA GLY A 45 -9.76 -11.95 -5.60
C GLY A 45 -8.28 -12.30 -5.44
N THR A 46 -7.72 -12.07 -4.25
CA THR A 46 -6.31 -12.30 -3.95
C THR A 46 -6.11 -13.31 -2.82
N ARG A 47 -4.89 -13.43 -2.31
CA ARG A 47 -4.52 -14.36 -1.23
C ARG A 47 -4.46 -13.66 0.12
N ALA A 48 -4.96 -14.31 1.17
CA ALA A 48 -4.68 -13.94 2.56
C ALA A 48 -3.41 -14.67 3.04
N TYR A 49 -2.43 -13.92 3.52
CA TYR A 49 -1.19 -14.43 4.05
C TYR A 49 -1.25 -14.59 5.56
N SER A 50 -0.84 -15.73 6.06
CA SER A 50 -0.65 -15.97 7.50
C SER A 50 0.77 -15.66 7.97
N ASP A 51 1.72 -15.64 7.05
CA ASP A 51 3.13 -15.33 7.29
C ASP A 51 3.52 -14.04 6.56
N LEU A 52 3.97 -13.06 7.34
CA LEU A 52 4.43 -11.77 6.81
C LEU A 52 5.64 -11.92 5.88
N CYS A 53 6.54 -12.86 6.17
CA CYS A 53 7.71 -13.13 5.33
C CYS A 53 7.31 -13.57 3.91
N GLU A 54 6.30 -14.42 3.79
CA GLU A 54 5.79 -14.85 2.48
C GLU A 54 5.20 -13.68 1.69
N LEU A 55 4.39 -12.81 2.33
CA LEU A 55 3.87 -11.61 1.68
C LEU A 55 5.00 -10.73 1.14
N VAL A 56 6.03 -10.49 1.97
CA VAL A 56 7.18 -9.68 1.60
C VAL A 56 7.93 -10.28 0.42
N GLN A 57 8.17 -11.60 0.44
CA GLN A 57 8.86 -12.29 -0.66
C GLN A 57 8.10 -12.21 -1.98
N ASP A 58 6.78 -12.35 -1.93
CA ASP A 58 5.93 -12.40 -3.12
C ASP A 58 5.61 -11.01 -3.71
N SER A 59 5.93 -9.92 -2.99
CA SER A 59 5.58 -8.55 -3.37
C SER A 59 6.77 -7.74 -3.84
N ASP A 60 6.57 -6.92 -4.86
CA ASP A 60 7.52 -5.89 -5.30
C ASP A 60 7.28 -4.56 -4.58
N ALA A 61 6.00 -4.24 -4.34
CA ALA A 61 5.57 -3.08 -3.57
C ALA A 61 4.68 -3.52 -2.40
N ILE A 62 4.84 -2.88 -1.24
CA ILE A 62 4.13 -3.21 -0.02
C ILE A 62 3.50 -1.94 0.55
N PHE A 63 2.17 -1.92 0.62
CA PHE A 63 1.41 -0.84 1.22
C PHE A 63 1.14 -1.11 2.69
N LEU A 64 1.56 -0.20 3.54
CA LEU A 64 1.22 -0.18 4.95
C LEU A 64 -0.08 0.61 5.14
N THR A 65 -1.21 -0.08 5.10
CA THR A 65 -2.56 0.49 5.30
C THR A 65 -3.05 0.23 6.72
N VAL A 66 -2.19 0.48 7.66
CA VAL A 66 -2.41 0.43 9.11
C VAL A 66 -2.65 1.84 9.67
N PRO A 67 -3.15 2.00 10.90
CA PRO A 67 -3.24 3.33 11.52
C PRO A 67 -1.88 4.05 11.55
N ASP A 68 -1.88 5.38 11.44
CA ASP A 68 -0.65 6.19 11.32
C ASP A 68 0.40 5.85 12.38
N ARG A 69 -0.03 5.67 13.64
CA ARG A 69 0.84 5.27 14.75
C ARG A 69 1.51 3.91 14.60
N ALA A 70 0.99 3.06 13.74
CA ALA A 70 1.51 1.71 13.50
C ALA A 70 2.41 1.63 12.27
N ILE A 71 2.47 2.65 11.42
CA ILE A 71 3.25 2.63 10.16
C ILE A 71 4.74 2.40 10.45
N THR A 72 5.36 3.26 11.24
CA THR A 72 6.79 3.11 11.58
C THR A 72 7.10 1.83 12.34
N PRO A 73 6.34 1.42 13.38
CA PRO A 73 6.55 0.12 14.03
C PRO A 73 6.49 -1.07 13.07
N VAL A 74 5.52 -1.12 12.17
CA VAL A 74 5.40 -2.18 11.15
C VAL A 74 6.58 -2.15 10.18
N TYR A 75 6.97 -0.96 9.72
CA TYR A 75 8.16 -0.82 8.88
C TYR A 75 9.43 -1.34 9.57
N LEU A 76 9.63 -1.01 10.86
CA LEU A 76 10.79 -1.51 11.61
C LEU A 76 10.80 -3.04 11.74
N GLU A 77 9.63 -3.67 11.84
CA GLU A 77 9.51 -5.13 11.76
C GLU A 77 9.92 -5.65 10.37
N LEU A 78 9.51 -4.97 9.29
CA LEU A 78 9.88 -5.33 7.93
C LEU A 78 11.39 -5.29 7.66
N ARG A 79 12.15 -4.45 8.37
CA ARG A 79 13.62 -4.37 8.22
C ARG A 79 14.33 -5.68 8.54
N SER A 80 13.72 -6.62 9.24
CA SER A 80 14.26 -7.95 9.47
C SER A 80 14.22 -8.86 8.24
N PHE A 81 13.48 -8.47 7.20
CA PHE A 81 13.40 -9.19 5.93
C PHE A 81 14.27 -8.55 4.86
N SER A 82 14.49 -9.26 3.75
CA SER A 82 15.16 -8.70 2.58
C SER A 82 14.23 -7.73 1.84
N LEU A 83 14.52 -6.44 1.91
CA LEU A 83 13.74 -5.37 1.28
C LEU A 83 14.39 -4.77 0.04
N SER A 84 15.60 -5.21 -0.32
CA SER A 84 16.34 -4.63 -1.45
C SER A 84 15.52 -4.66 -2.74
N GLY A 85 15.43 -3.51 -3.40
CA GLY A 85 14.67 -3.31 -4.64
C GLY A 85 13.17 -3.24 -4.47
N LYS A 86 12.63 -3.39 -3.26
CA LYS A 86 11.19 -3.28 -2.99
C LYS A 86 10.77 -1.83 -2.74
N GLN A 87 9.50 -1.55 -2.94
CA GLN A 87 8.91 -0.26 -2.62
C GLN A 87 8.02 -0.40 -1.39
N ILE A 88 8.27 0.43 -0.38
CA ILE A 88 7.47 0.48 0.84
C ILE A 88 6.66 1.77 0.83
N CYS A 89 5.34 1.61 0.85
CA CYS A 89 4.39 2.70 0.68
C CYS A 89 3.49 2.84 1.90
N HIS A 90 3.09 4.07 2.23
CA HIS A 90 2.01 4.33 3.17
C HIS A 90 1.01 5.33 2.59
N CYS A 91 -0.17 5.43 3.23
CA CYS A 91 -1.27 6.28 2.78
C CYS A 91 -1.61 7.40 3.78
N SER A 92 -0.81 7.61 4.81
CA SER A 92 -1.03 8.68 5.78
C SER A 92 -0.82 10.05 5.16
N GLY A 93 -1.71 10.99 5.42
CA GLY A 93 -1.54 12.40 5.10
C GLY A 93 -0.77 13.19 6.17
N ALA A 94 -0.42 12.55 7.29
CA ALA A 94 0.25 13.19 8.42
C ALA A 94 1.76 12.92 8.48
N LEU A 95 2.26 11.94 7.72
CA LEU A 95 3.66 11.51 7.71
C LEU A 95 4.26 11.68 6.32
N SER A 96 5.50 12.15 6.28
CA SER A 96 6.32 12.01 5.06
C SER A 96 6.88 10.58 4.94
N ALA A 97 7.29 10.18 3.75
CA ALA A 97 7.97 8.90 3.55
C ALA A 97 9.25 8.80 4.42
N ARG A 98 9.96 9.90 4.56
CA ARG A 98 11.17 9.98 5.40
C ARG A 98 10.88 9.75 6.88
N ASP A 99 9.80 10.34 7.40
CA ASP A 99 9.44 10.20 8.82
C ASP A 99 8.85 8.81 9.10
N ALA A 100 8.11 8.26 8.14
CA ALA A 100 7.51 6.93 8.25
C ALA A 100 8.55 5.81 8.22
N PHE A 101 9.62 5.98 7.41
CA PHE A 101 10.59 4.92 7.08
C PHE A 101 12.04 5.33 7.41
N PRO A 102 12.38 5.54 8.69
CA PRO A 102 13.72 5.96 9.07
C PRO A 102 14.78 4.92 8.65
N GLY A 103 15.85 5.39 7.96
CA GLY A 103 16.96 4.54 7.51
C GLY A 103 16.59 3.58 6.38
N ILE A 104 15.58 3.87 5.57
CA ILE A 104 15.13 2.98 4.48
C ILE A 104 16.22 2.77 3.42
N GLU A 105 17.06 3.77 3.20
CA GLU A 105 18.20 3.70 2.27
C GLU A 105 19.19 2.59 2.62
N GLU A 106 19.33 2.26 3.90
CA GLU A 106 20.19 1.17 4.38
C GLU A 106 19.66 -0.20 3.98
N THR A 107 18.37 -0.34 3.71
CA THR A 107 17.72 -1.59 3.33
C THR A 107 17.76 -1.86 1.83
N GLY A 108 18.09 -0.85 1.02
CA GLY A 108 17.99 -0.90 -0.43
C GLY A 108 16.54 -0.83 -0.96
N ALA A 109 15.57 -0.55 -0.10
CA ALA A 109 14.18 -0.30 -0.49
C ALA A 109 13.93 1.19 -0.79
N LEU A 110 12.83 1.46 -1.47
CA LEU A 110 12.38 2.80 -1.85
C LEU A 110 11.13 3.16 -1.04
N GLY A 111 11.18 4.29 -0.32
CA GLY A 111 10.07 4.76 0.52
C GLY A 111 9.17 5.76 -0.20
N LEU A 112 7.85 5.57 -0.09
CA LEU A 112 6.84 6.42 -0.74
C LEU A 112 5.66 6.70 0.19
N SER A 113 5.18 7.94 0.14
CA SER A 113 3.85 8.32 0.58
C SER A 113 2.94 8.40 -0.64
N ILE A 114 1.84 7.65 -0.62
CA ILE A 114 0.83 7.61 -1.68
C ILE A 114 -0.52 7.89 -1.01
N HIS A 115 -0.80 9.18 -0.77
CA HIS A 115 -1.92 9.61 0.04
C HIS A 115 -3.12 10.01 -0.80
N PRO A 116 -4.27 9.30 -0.66
CA PRO A 116 -5.51 9.74 -1.28
C PRO A 116 -6.09 10.95 -0.52
N LEU A 117 -6.35 12.04 -1.24
CA LEU A 117 -7.07 13.21 -0.71
C LEU A 117 -8.57 12.94 -0.77
N PHE A 118 -9.00 11.89 -0.10
CA PHE A 118 -10.37 11.40 -0.10
C PHE A 118 -10.69 10.69 1.22
N PRO A 119 -11.83 10.99 1.86
CA PRO A 119 -12.25 10.32 3.09
C PRO A 119 -12.75 8.91 2.80
N VAL A 120 -11.93 7.90 3.01
CA VAL A 120 -12.32 6.49 2.84
C VAL A 120 -13.21 6.08 4.01
N SER A 121 -14.52 6.07 3.79
CA SER A 121 -15.54 5.84 4.84
C SER A 121 -16.05 4.39 4.90
N SER A 122 -16.07 3.67 3.77
CA SER A 122 -16.57 2.31 3.64
C SER A 122 -15.49 1.35 3.12
N ARG A 123 -15.50 0.11 3.64
CA ARG A 123 -14.64 -0.96 3.12
C ARG A 123 -15.02 -1.39 1.71
N TYR A 124 -16.31 -1.47 1.43
CA TYR A 124 -16.84 -2.14 0.24
C TYR A 124 -17.30 -1.20 -0.87
N ASP A 125 -17.44 0.10 -0.59
CA ASP A 125 -18.00 1.05 -1.55
C ASP A 125 -17.03 2.16 -1.96
N SER A 126 -16.17 2.63 -1.04
CA SER A 126 -15.30 3.79 -1.27
C SER A 126 -14.32 3.64 -2.43
N TYR A 127 -14.02 2.41 -2.87
CA TYR A 127 -13.11 2.18 -4.00
C TYR A 127 -13.61 2.79 -5.31
N ARG A 128 -14.94 2.91 -5.49
CA ARG A 128 -15.55 3.52 -6.69
C ARG A 128 -15.27 5.01 -6.77
N GLU A 129 -15.41 5.69 -5.64
CA GLU A 129 -15.15 7.13 -5.54
C GLU A 129 -13.65 7.43 -5.49
N LEU A 130 -12.85 6.50 -4.96
CA LEU A 130 -11.41 6.59 -4.90
C LEU A 130 -10.76 6.62 -6.29
N ALA A 131 -11.39 6.00 -7.29
CA ALA A 131 -10.94 6.04 -8.67
C ALA A 131 -10.97 7.45 -9.30
N ASP A 132 -11.81 8.35 -8.77
CA ASP A 132 -11.87 9.76 -9.20
C ASP A 132 -11.12 10.71 -8.25
N ALA A 133 -10.45 10.17 -7.24
CA ALA A 133 -9.79 10.98 -6.20
C ALA A 133 -8.47 11.59 -6.66
N PHE A 134 -8.07 12.64 -5.95
CA PHE A 134 -6.72 13.17 -6.03
C PHE A 134 -5.78 12.38 -5.12
N PHE A 135 -4.58 12.12 -5.61
CA PHE A 135 -3.50 11.50 -4.84
C PHE A 135 -2.30 12.43 -4.76
N CYS A 136 -1.75 12.59 -3.57
CA CYS A 136 -0.45 13.19 -3.34
C CYS A 136 0.62 12.11 -3.25
N LEU A 137 1.68 12.23 -4.06
CA LEU A 137 2.84 11.35 -4.04
C LEU A 137 4.08 12.10 -3.55
N GLU A 138 4.80 11.49 -2.64
CA GLU A 138 6.05 12.03 -2.09
C GLU A 138 6.98 10.86 -1.76
N GLY A 139 8.30 11.08 -1.74
CA GLY A 139 9.31 10.11 -1.38
C GLY A 139 10.37 9.90 -2.46
N GLU A 140 10.75 8.66 -2.72
CA GLU A 140 11.83 8.33 -3.66
C GLU A 140 11.47 8.72 -5.10
N LYS A 141 12.21 9.68 -5.63
CA LYS A 141 11.92 10.30 -6.93
C LYS A 141 11.95 9.32 -8.10
N SER A 142 12.78 8.30 -8.02
CA SER A 142 12.90 7.29 -9.09
C SER A 142 11.64 6.42 -9.23
N ALA A 143 10.85 6.26 -8.16
CA ALA A 143 9.66 5.43 -8.15
C ALA A 143 8.35 6.22 -8.45
N ILE A 144 8.34 7.53 -8.23
CA ILE A 144 7.16 8.40 -8.42
C ILE A 144 6.54 8.28 -9.82
N PRO A 145 7.30 8.33 -10.94
CA PRO A 145 6.71 8.27 -12.28
C PRO A 145 5.90 7.00 -12.54
N ALA A 146 6.36 5.86 -12.04
CA ALA A 146 5.67 4.59 -12.21
C ALA A 146 4.33 4.57 -11.47
N TRP A 147 4.31 5.04 -10.22
CA TRP A 147 3.08 5.14 -9.43
C TRP A 147 2.11 6.17 -9.99
N LYS A 148 2.62 7.31 -10.45
CA LYS A 148 1.79 8.31 -11.14
C LYS A 148 1.04 7.67 -12.31
N THR A 149 1.76 7.00 -13.21
CA THR A 149 1.16 6.32 -14.36
C THR A 149 0.13 5.26 -13.93
N GLN A 150 0.43 4.45 -12.91
CA GLN A 150 -0.50 3.43 -12.44
C GLN A 150 -1.79 4.02 -11.86
N LEU A 151 -1.70 5.06 -11.05
CA LEU A 151 -2.86 5.73 -10.47
C LEU A 151 -3.68 6.46 -11.53
N GLU A 152 -3.05 7.11 -12.50
CA GLU A 152 -3.73 7.74 -13.64
C GLU A 152 -4.47 6.69 -14.50
N CYS A 153 -3.92 5.49 -14.67
CA CYS A 153 -4.62 4.37 -15.31
C CYS A 153 -5.84 3.88 -14.51
N CYS A 154 -5.85 4.08 -13.19
CA CYS A 154 -7.02 3.84 -12.35
C CYS A 154 -8.08 4.95 -12.41
N GLY A 155 -7.83 6.04 -13.15
CA GLY A 155 -8.71 7.21 -13.25
C GLY A 155 -8.37 8.35 -12.29
N CYS A 156 -7.38 8.15 -11.39
CA CYS A 156 -7.03 9.13 -10.37
C CYS A 156 -6.29 10.34 -10.95
N THR A 157 -6.43 11.49 -10.29
CA THR A 157 -5.58 12.66 -10.53
C THR A 157 -4.40 12.64 -9.56
N VAL A 158 -3.18 12.88 -10.05
CA VAL A 158 -1.96 12.74 -9.25
C VAL A 158 -1.17 14.03 -9.19
N GLN A 159 -0.84 14.45 -7.96
CA GLN A 159 0.09 15.53 -7.61
C GLN A 159 1.38 14.92 -7.04
N THR A 160 2.54 15.48 -7.42
CA THR A 160 3.88 15.06 -6.96
C THR A 160 4.66 16.22 -6.41
#